data_6d91ad8aa5e7c0fb34e518d15d58a72d
#
_entry.id   6d91ad8aa5e7c0fb34e518d15d58a72d
#
_cell.length_a   1.000
_cell.length_b   1.000
_cell.length_c   1.000
_cell.angle_alpha   90.00
_cell.angle_beta   90.00
_cell.angle_gamma   90.00
#
_symmetry.space_group_name_H-M   'P 1'
#
loop_
_entity.id
_entity.type
_entity.pdbx_description
1 polymer ?
#
loop_
_entity_poly.entity_id
_entity_poly.type
_entity_poly.pdbx_seq_one_letter_code
_entity_poly.pdbx_strand_id
1 'polypeptide(L)'
;MEQANEWSMPQPDASRGASVRALCYAFGCLVLLEALMLWLCSAVAAYYGEGDALCFLLTAAPCTAASLILLAYSGRRRGLPTRRDAYLVVGCTWILFTLVGMCPLLIGHYVTGVTDAFFEIMSGFTTTGFTILPHTDGLPHGILFWRSLTQWVGGLGIVFLTLALLPAQGSSGQRLYLSEATGVTHDKLFPKVSVMARTLWLVYVGITLAEVCLLMVGGVNMFDAVCHAFATTATGGFSTHDAGVMYWHSPFVEYVIAVFMLLSGINFTLYFLSLRGRLRQSWRDGELRWFLSSILVLTLFIALVLWRQTPMNFEEAFRKSLFQVATCHTSTGFASADYTLWPTYVQLLLLFAMLSGGCTGSTSGGIKCARLGVLWQAMRHQLRRLLHPHAECPVRMGLHMLSTSQVNGVLLFVITYLCIVFIATFVLLACGMGVVEAVSTTISSMGNVGVAMGTCGPDYSLATLPAVAKWTLSALMLLGRLEIFGLLLIVYRPTWKNGWTW
;
A
#
# COMPACT_ATOMS: atom_id res chain seq x y z
N MET A 1 -12.34 -60.29 12.11
CA MET A 1 -10.91 -59.94 12.28
C MET A 1 -10.78 -58.50 11.95
N GLU A 2 -10.84 -57.69 13.01
CA GLU A 2 -10.69 -56.23 13.01
C GLU A 2 -9.23 -55.86 12.76
N GLN A 3 -9.00 -55.05 11.77
CA GLN A 3 -7.78 -54.24 11.71
C GLN A 3 -8.16 -52.79 12.11
N ALA A 4 -7.92 -52.51 13.39
CA ALA A 4 -7.97 -51.17 13.93
C ALA A 4 -6.84 -50.35 13.30
N ASN A 5 -7.23 -49.34 12.48
CA ASN A 5 -6.32 -48.28 12.05
C ASN A 5 -6.04 -47.38 13.25
N GLU A 6 -4.86 -47.56 13.86
CA GLU A 6 -4.26 -46.62 14.80
C GLU A 6 -3.93 -45.33 14.06
N TRP A 7 -4.83 -44.36 14.09
CA TRP A 7 -4.50 -42.97 13.82
C TRP A 7 -3.68 -42.42 15.01
N SER A 8 -2.39 -42.59 14.96
CA SER A 8 -1.49 -41.92 15.91
C SER A 8 -1.60 -40.41 15.73
N MET A 9 -2.28 -39.77 16.66
CA MET A 9 -2.30 -38.31 16.78
C MET A 9 -0.86 -37.78 16.88
N PRO A 10 -0.45 -36.78 16.09
CA PRO A 10 0.89 -36.20 16.24
C PRO A 10 1.02 -35.55 17.60
N GLN A 11 2.08 -35.88 18.32
CA GLN A 11 2.37 -35.36 19.66
C GLN A 11 2.47 -33.84 19.66
N PRO A 12 1.82 -33.13 20.61
CA PRO A 12 1.65 -31.66 20.58
C PRO A 12 2.94 -30.84 20.78
N ASP A 13 3.97 -31.40 21.42
CA ASP A 13 5.12 -30.60 21.88
C ASP A 13 6.22 -30.39 20.84
N ALA A 14 6.43 -31.31 19.93
CA ALA A 14 7.43 -31.15 18.87
C ALA A 14 7.03 -30.12 17.81
N SER A 15 5.72 -29.90 17.62
CA SER A 15 5.17 -28.93 16.65
C SER A 15 5.31 -27.46 17.13
N ARG A 16 5.21 -27.20 18.44
CA ARG A 16 5.33 -25.85 19.00
C ARG A 16 6.75 -25.30 18.90
N GLY A 17 7.77 -26.09 19.24
CA GLY A 17 9.17 -25.66 19.15
C GLY A 17 9.63 -25.45 17.71
N ALA A 18 9.09 -26.20 16.74
CA ALA A 18 9.37 -26.02 15.32
C ALA A 18 8.73 -24.72 14.78
N SER A 19 7.51 -24.37 15.22
CA SER A 19 6.83 -23.14 14.86
C SER A 19 7.56 -21.89 15.36
N VAL A 20 8.01 -21.86 16.63
CA VAL A 20 8.76 -20.73 17.20
C VAL A 20 10.06 -20.48 16.44
N ARG A 21 10.82 -21.52 16.09
CA ARG A 21 12.07 -21.36 15.31
C ARG A 21 11.81 -20.82 13.90
N ALA A 22 10.71 -21.23 13.27
CA ALA A 22 10.31 -20.70 11.97
C ALA A 22 9.92 -19.21 12.04
N LEU A 23 9.23 -18.81 13.10
CA LEU A 23 8.89 -17.40 13.38
C LEU A 23 10.16 -16.57 13.63
N CYS A 24 11.07 -17.04 14.50
CA CYS A 24 12.35 -16.35 14.76
C CYS A 24 13.18 -16.17 13.49
N TYR A 25 13.16 -17.15 12.59
CA TYR A 25 13.81 -17.02 11.29
C TYR A 25 13.18 -15.94 10.42
N ALA A 26 11.85 -15.97 10.29
CA ALA A 26 11.13 -14.99 9.48
C ALA A 26 11.37 -13.56 9.99
N PHE A 27 11.20 -13.34 11.31
CA PHE A 27 11.48 -12.03 11.91
C PHE A 27 12.95 -11.65 11.83
N GLY A 28 13.88 -12.60 12.02
CA GLY A 28 15.32 -12.34 11.86
C GLY A 28 15.66 -11.84 10.46
N CYS A 29 15.10 -12.44 9.41
CA CYS A 29 15.31 -11.99 8.03
C CYS A 29 14.69 -10.61 7.77
N LEU A 30 13.49 -10.35 8.30
CA LEU A 30 12.79 -9.07 8.13
C LEU A 30 13.54 -7.94 8.85
N VAL A 31 13.94 -8.14 10.11
CA VAL A 31 14.73 -7.14 10.86
C VAL A 31 16.10 -6.91 10.20
N LEU A 32 16.72 -7.95 9.60
CA LEU A 32 17.95 -7.77 8.84
C LEU A 32 17.74 -6.88 7.61
N LEU A 33 16.64 -7.07 6.90
CA LEU A 33 16.27 -6.22 5.77
C LEU A 33 16.15 -4.76 6.20
N GLU A 34 15.43 -4.50 7.29
CA GLU A 34 15.26 -3.15 7.83
C GLU A 34 16.60 -2.55 8.29
N ALA A 35 17.45 -3.34 8.96
CA ALA A 35 18.79 -2.91 9.32
C ALA A 35 19.63 -2.51 8.09
N LEU A 36 19.56 -3.28 6.98
CA LEU A 36 20.24 -2.93 5.74
C LEU A 36 19.73 -1.61 5.13
N MET A 37 18.44 -1.36 5.21
CA MET A 37 17.85 -0.08 4.78
C MET A 37 18.38 1.10 5.61
N LEU A 38 18.44 0.93 6.94
CA LEU A 38 18.99 1.94 7.85
C LEU A 38 20.49 2.20 7.60
N TRP A 39 21.28 1.14 7.31
CA TRP A 39 22.66 1.30 6.89
C TRP A 39 22.81 2.06 5.59
N LEU A 40 21.92 1.83 4.61
CA LEU A 40 21.91 2.59 3.37
C LEU A 40 21.60 4.07 3.62
N CYS A 41 20.62 4.37 4.48
CA CYS A 41 20.32 5.77 4.85
C CYS A 41 21.48 6.43 5.59
N SER A 42 22.17 5.71 6.49
CA SER A 42 23.38 6.21 7.14
C SER A 42 24.49 6.54 6.12
N ALA A 43 24.64 5.72 5.08
CA ALA A 43 25.60 5.98 4.01
C ALA A 43 25.21 7.22 3.18
N VAL A 44 23.94 7.40 2.85
CA VAL A 44 23.43 8.61 2.17
C VAL A 44 23.68 9.85 3.02
N ALA A 45 23.31 9.83 4.30
CA ALA A 45 23.54 10.93 5.24
C ALA A 45 25.04 11.28 5.35
N ALA A 46 25.90 10.27 5.43
CA ALA A 46 27.35 10.48 5.47
C ALA A 46 27.89 11.08 4.16
N TYR A 47 27.32 10.71 3.00
CA TYR A 47 27.71 11.28 1.71
C TYR A 47 27.42 12.78 1.61
N TYR A 48 26.27 13.22 2.15
CA TYR A 48 25.91 14.64 2.19
C TYR A 48 26.58 15.41 3.34
N GLY A 49 27.26 14.70 4.27
CA GLY A 49 28.00 15.33 5.39
C GLY A 49 27.08 15.91 6.47
N GLU A 50 25.85 15.43 6.57
CA GLU A 50 24.84 15.87 7.54
C GLU A 50 24.91 15.08 8.85
N GLY A 51 24.46 15.68 9.95
CA GLY A 51 24.60 15.11 11.29
C GLY A 51 23.68 13.92 11.60
N ASP A 52 22.76 13.57 10.71
CA ASP A 52 21.76 12.51 10.87
C ASP A 52 22.30 11.08 10.66
N ALA A 53 23.51 10.93 10.08
CA ALA A 53 24.16 9.64 9.88
C ALA A 53 24.29 8.83 11.19
N LEU A 54 24.56 9.51 12.32
CA LEU A 54 24.69 8.89 13.64
C LEU A 54 23.36 8.31 14.13
N CYS A 55 22.23 8.97 13.84
CA CYS A 55 20.90 8.51 14.26
C CYS A 55 20.56 7.19 13.58
N PHE A 56 20.87 7.07 12.29
CA PHE A 56 20.69 5.81 11.54
C PHE A 56 21.64 4.71 12.04
N LEU A 57 22.87 5.03 12.30
CA LEU A 57 23.88 4.08 12.80
C LEU A 57 23.50 3.52 14.18
N LEU A 58 23.05 4.39 15.11
CA LEU A 58 22.58 3.98 16.45
C LEU A 58 21.34 3.09 16.40
N THR A 59 20.53 3.17 15.35
CA THR A 59 19.39 2.28 15.14
C THR A 59 19.77 1.01 14.40
N ALA A 60 20.58 1.12 13.33
CA ALA A 60 20.96 -0.02 12.48
C ALA A 60 21.80 -1.07 13.21
N ALA A 61 22.75 -0.65 14.07
CA ALA A 61 23.65 -1.56 14.75
C ALA A 61 22.92 -2.51 15.74
N PRO A 62 22.04 -2.04 16.66
CA PRO A 62 21.24 -2.91 17.51
C PRO A 62 20.29 -3.82 16.71
N CYS A 63 19.69 -3.31 15.63
CA CYS A 63 18.82 -4.11 14.76
C CYS A 63 19.57 -5.23 14.06
N THR A 64 20.79 -4.96 13.59
CA THR A 64 21.66 -5.98 13.01
C THR A 64 22.00 -7.06 14.04
N ALA A 65 22.38 -6.66 15.25
CA ALA A 65 22.68 -7.59 16.34
C ALA A 65 21.45 -8.46 16.70
N ALA A 66 20.29 -7.85 16.88
CA ALA A 66 19.05 -8.56 17.18
C ALA A 66 18.68 -9.56 16.06
N SER A 67 18.81 -9.15 14.80
CA SER A 67 18.59 -10.02 13.64
C SER A 67 19.52 -11.24 13.66
N LEU A 68 20.83 -11.04 13.86
CA LEU A 68 21.81 -12.13 13.91
C LEU A 68 21.52 -13.10 15.06
N ILE A 69 21.11 -12.60 16.23
CA ILE A 69 20.71 -13.44 17.38
C ILE A 69 19.48 -14.29 17.01
N LEU A 70 18.43 -13.69 16.40
CA LEU A 70 17.24 -14.42 15.97
C LEU A 70 17.56 -15.49 14.93
N LEU A 71 18.42 -15.17 13.97
CA LEU A 71 18.87 -16.11 12.93
C LEU A 71 19.70 -17.25 13.52
N ALA A 72 20.61 -16.97 14.46
CA ALA A 72 21.42 -17.97 15.17
C ALA A 72 20.53 -18.92 16.00
N TYR A 73 19.54 -18.35 16.73
CA TYR A 73 18.60 -19.13 17.53
C TYR A 73 17.71 -20.04 16.66
N SER A 74 17.33 -19.60 15.46
CA SER A 74 16.47 -20.39 14.57
C SER A 74 17.11 -21.69 14.09
N GLY A 75 18.46 -21.76 13.98
CA GLY A 75 19.21 -22.92 13.58
C GLY A 75 18.91 -23.43 12.16
N ARG A 76 19.48 -24.62 11.81
CA ARG A 76 19.27 -25.24 10.48
C ARG A 76 18.00 -26.07 10.36
N ARG A 77 17.52 -26.68 11.46
CA ARG A 77 16.29 -27.49 11.47
C ARG A 77 15.06 -26.60 11.75
N ARG A 78 14.44 -26.09 10.70
CA ARG A 78 13.27 -25.20 10.76
C ARG A 78 12.02 -25.98 10.44
N GLY A 79 11.02 -25.91 11.32
CA GLY A 79 9.67 -26.37 10.98
C GLY A 79 9.04 -25.51 9.88
N LEU A 80 7.99 -26.04 9.24
CA LEU A 80 7.20 -25.25 8.29
C LEU A 80 6.26 -24.33 9.07
N PRO A 81 6.18 -23.02 8.74
CA PRO A 81 5.22 -22.13 9.35
C PRO A 81 3.79 -22.58 9.02
N THR A 82 2.91 -22.50 10.00
CA THR A 82 1.48 -22.74 9.82
C THR A 82 0.83 -21.56 9.10
N ARG A 83 -0.42 -21.70 8.62
CA ARG A 83 -1.17 -20.55 8.06
C ARG A 83 -1.32 -19.43 9.10
N ARG A 84 -1.53 -19.78 10.36
CA ARG A 84 -1.61 -18.83 11.48
C ARG A 84 -0.31 -18.07 11.68
N ASP A 85 0.84 -18.77 11.65
CA ASP A 85 2.15 -18.13 11.78
C ASP A 85 2.40 -17.13 10.63
N ALA A 86 1.93 -17.44 9.43
CA ALA A 86 2.03 -16.54 8.29
C ALA A 86 1.27 -15.21 8.51
N TYR A 87 0.02 -15.25 8.97
CA TYR A 87 -0.74 -14.03 9.28
C TYR A 87 -0.12 -13.23 10.41
N LEU A 88 0.40 -13.92 11.46
CA LEU A 88 1.12 -13.27 12.54
C LEU A 88 2.38 -12.54 12.07
N VAL A 89 3.20 -13.22 11.26
CA VAL A 89 4.41 -12.62 10.70
C VAL A 89 4.05 -11.37 9.90
N VAL A 90 3.08 -11.46 9.00
CA VAL A 90 2.66 -10.32 8.18
C VAL A 90 2.18 -9.16 9.05
N GLY A 91 1.20 -9.35 9.92
CA GLY A 91 0.64 -8.26 10.72
C GLY A 91 1.63 -7.65 11.71
N CYS A 92 2.42 -8.48 12.41
CA CYS A 92 3.42 -8.00 13.36
C CYS A 92 4.60 -7.29 12.67
N THR A 93 4.94 -7.66 11.43
CA THR A 93 6.04 -7.04 10.69
C THR A 93 5.81 -5.55 10.46
N TRP A 94 4.61 -5.16 10.06
CA TRP A 94 4.28 -3.75 9.84
C TRP A 94 4.45 -2.89 11.09
N ILE A 95 3.98 -3.41 12.24
CA ILE A 95 4.14 -2.75 13.54
C ILE A 95 5.62 -2.71 13.95
N LEU A 96 6.35 -3.82 13.78
CA LEU A 96 7.77 -3.91 14.15
C LEU A 96 8.62 -2.94 13.32
N PHE A 97 8.41 -2.90 12.00
CA PHE A 97 9.09 -1.96 11.11
C PHE A 97 8.79 -0.51 11.46
N THR A 98 7.54 -0.20 11.81
CA THR A 98 7.20 1.16 12.27
C THR A 98 7.90 1.50 13.58
N LEU A 99 7.95 0.57 14.55
CA LEU A 99 8.63 0.79 15.85
C LEU A 99 10.14 0.97 15.71
N VAL A 100 10.77 0.22 14.85
CA VAL A 100 12.21 0.36 14.57
C VAL A 100 12.47 1.60 13.72
N GLY A 101 11.70 1.78 12.66
CA GLY A 101 11.85 2.87 11.71
C GLY A 101 11.63 4.26 12.27
N MET A 102 10.88 4.40 13.38
CA MET A 102 10.69 5.69 14.04
C MET A 102 11.89 6.13 14.90
N CYS A 103 12.81 5.19 15.25
CA CYS A 103 13.93 5.51 16.12
C CYS A 103 14.86 6.60 15.57
N PRO A 104 15.24 6.63 14.26
CA PRO A 104 16.06 7.72 13.73
C PRO A 104 15.41 9.10 13.89
N LEU A 105 14.08 9.20 13.74
CA LEU A 105 13.34 10.47 13.91
C LEU A 105 13.36 10.96 15.37
N LEU A 106 13.26 10.03 16.32
CA LEU A 106 13.31 10.34 17.75
C LEU A 106 14.72 10.68 18.23
N ILE A 107 15.74 9.92 17.82
CA ILE A 107 17.13 10.13 18.18
C ILE A 107 17.65 11.47 17.61
N GLY A 108 17.25 11.79 16.38
CA GLY A 108 17.62 13.05 15.71
C GLY A 108 16.77 14.25 16.14
N HIS A 109 15.80 14.06 17.03
CA HIS A 109 14.87 15.10 17.48
C HIS A 109 14.10 15.80 16.35
N TYR A 110 13.91 15.15 15.20
CA TYR A 110 13.10 15.67 14.09
C TYR A 110 11.59 15.69 14.44
N VAL A 111 11.22 14.85 15.36
CA VAL A 111 9.85 14.74 15.91
C VAL A 111 9.94 14.61 17.44
N THR A 112 9.08 15.34 18.15
CA THR A 112 9.14 15.42 19.62
C THR A 112 8.39 14.29 20.34
N GLY A 113 7.42 13.66 19.67
CA GLY A 113 6.53 12.67 20.28
C GLY A 113 6.61 11.28 19.64
N VAL A 114 6.52 10.23 20.49
CA VAL A 114 6.43 8.84 20.02
C VAL A 114 5.22 8.62 19.09
N THR A 115 4.06 9.23 19.43
CA THR A 115 2.86 9.16 18.59
C THR A 115 3.11 9.73 17.20
N ASP A 116 3.80 10.85 17.11
CA ASP A 116 4.07 11.54 15.86
C ASP A 116 5.09 10.76 15.03
N ALA A 117 6.17 10.30 15.64
CA ALA A 117 7.16 9.47 14.97
C ALA A 117 6.55 8.14 14.45
N PHE A 118 5.68 7.52 15.25
CA PHE A 118 4.97 6.31 14.85
C PHE A 118 4.03 6.58 13.66
N PHE A 119 3.27 7.69 13.70
CA PHE A 119 2.37 8.08 12.62
C PHE A 119 3.11 8.29 11.30
N GLU A 120 4.21 9.07 11.32
CA GLU A 120 5.02 9.37 10.13
C GLU A 120 5.54 8.10 9.46
N ILE A 121 6.13 7.20 10.24
CA ILE A 121 6.71 5.96 9.70
C ILE A 121 5.64 4.93 9.34
N MET A 122 4.52 4.87 10.07
CA MET A 122 3.37 4.06 9.67
C MET A 122 2.82 4.54 8.33
N SER A 123 2.66 5.85 8.14
CA SER A 123 2.27 6.46 6.86
C SER A 123 3.27 6.14 5.75
N GLY A 124 4.57 6.13 6.06
CA GLY A 124 5.63 5.72 5.12
C GLY A 124 5.47 4.28 4.67
N PHE A 125 5.56 3.32 5.59
CA PHE A 125 5.51 1.90 5.24
C PHE A 125 4.18 1.48 4.64
N THR A 126 3.05 2.00 5.11
CA THR A 126 1.74 1.71 4.51
C THR A 126 1.48 2.45 3.20
N THR A 127 2.45 3.22 2.72
CA THR A 127 2.37 4.03 1.50
C THR A 127 1.16 4.97 1.48
N THR A 128 0.83 5.54 2.65
CA THR A 128 -0.31 6.45 2.77
C THR A 128 0.04 7.87 2.35
N GLY A 129 1.20 8.40 2.78
CA GLY A 129 1.68 9.72 2.37
C GLY A 129 1.24 10.90 3.27
N PHE A 130 0.40 10.69 4.28
CA PHE A 130 0.16 11.73 5.27
C PHE A 130 1.40 12.01 6.11
N THR A 131 1.68 13.28 6.35
CA THR A 131 2.83 13.73 7.13
C THR A 131 2.41 14.55 8.35
N ILE A 132 3.18 14.41 9.43
CA ILE A 132 3.12 15.30 10.60
C ILE A 132 4.25 16.34 10.59
N LEU A 133 5.17 16.23 9.66
CA LEU A 133 6.28 17.18 9.55
C LEU A 133 5.74 18.49 8.94
N PRO A 134 5.90 19.62 9.64
CA PRO A 134 5.37 20.89 9.14
C PRO A 134 6.18 21.44 7.96
N HIS A 135 7.48 21.14 7.91
CA HIS A 135 8.40 21.57 6.85
C HIS A 135 9.34 20.44 6.48
N THR A 136 9.44 20.14 5.20
CA THR A 136 10.35 19.14 4.64
C THR A 136 11.59 19.75 4.01
N ASP A 137 11.50 20.99 3.49
CA ASP A 137 12.59 21.67 2.79
C ASP A 137 13.87 21.88 3.64
N GLY A 138 13.78 21.82 4.95
CA GLY A 138 14.94 21.98 5.86
C GLY A 138 15.44 20.66 6.47
N LEU A 139 14.88 19.51 6.08
CA LEU A 139 15.28 18.23 6.65
C LEU A 139 16.55 17.68 5.98
N PRO A 140 17.42 16.96 6.73
CA PRO A 140 18.56 16.28 6.17
C PRO A 140 18.19 15.24 5.10
N HIS A 141 19.08 15.09 4.12
CA HIS A 141 18.90 14.14 3.02
C HIS A 141 18.72 12.71 3.48
N GLY A 142 19.37 12.29 4.56
CA GLY A 142 19.19 10.95 5.12
C GLY A 142 17.76 10.70 5.58
N ILE A 143 17.13 11.66 6.26
CA ILE A 143 15.73 11.57 6.72
C ILE A 143 14.75 11.59 5.54
N LEU A 144 14.96 12.49 4.56
CA LEU A 144 14.13 12.55 3.34
C LEU A 144 14.21 11.23 2.53
N PHE A 145 15.42 10.70 2.39
CA PHE A 145 15.64 9.42 1.74
C PHE A 145 14.97 8.27 2.51
N TRP A 146 15.06 8.26 3.86
CA TRP A 146 14.40 7.25 4.69
C TRP A 146 12.89 7.24 4.49
N ARG A 147 12.25 8.41 4.51
CA ARG A 147 10.81 8.55 4.25
C ARG A 147 10.42 7.92 2.89
N SER A 148 11.13 8.28 1.82
CA SER A 148 10.87 7.74 0.47
C SER A 148 11.16 6.25 0.37
N LEU A 149 12.24 5.77 1.03
CA LEU A 149 12.62 4.36 1.05
C LEU A 149 11.60 3.49 1.80
N THR A 150 11.02 3.98 2.91
CA THR A 150 9.95 3.28 3.62
C THR A 150 8.74 3.05 2.71
N GLN A 151 8.35 4.06 1.92
CA GLN A 151 7.29 3.92 0.93
C GLN A 151 7.65 2.90 -0.16
N TRP A 152 8.85 2.99 -0.72
CA TRP A 152 9.27 2.11 -1.80
C TRP A 152 9.26 0.63 -1.40
N VAL A 153 9.75 0.32 -0.20
CA VAL A 153 9.71 -1.05 0.35
C VAL A 153 8.29 -1.47 0.73
N GLY A 154 7.53 -0.56 1.33
CA GLY A 154 6.13 -0.77 1.67
C GLY A 154 5.24 -1.03 0.45
N GLY A 155 5.52 -0.39 -0.69
CA GLY A 155 4.70 -0.45 -1.90
C GLY A 155 4.52 -1.85 -2.47
N LEU A 156 5.59 -2.63 -2.61
CA LEU A 156 5.50 -4.02 -3.04
C LEU A 156 5.04 -5.00 -1.93
N GLY A 157 4.97 -4.50 -0.69
CA GLY A 157 4.77 -5.36 0.46
C GLY A 157 6.10 -5.98 0.96
N ILE A 158 6.35 -5.80 2.23
CA ILE A 158 7.60 -6.21 2.89
C ILE A 158 7.85 -7.72 2.74
N VAL A 159 6.78 -8.52 2.80
CA VAL A 159 6.85 -9.99 2.68
C VAL A 159 7.17 -10.42 1.24
N PHE A 160 6.70 -9.69 0.22
CA PHE A 160 7.07 -9.96 -1.18
C PHE A 160 8.56 -9.78 -1.42
N LEU A 161 9.14 -8.72 -0.86
CA LEU A 161 10.58 -8.49 -0.95
C LEU A 161 11.36 -9.64 -0.28
N THR A 162 10.92 -10.05 0.90
CA THR A 162 11.53 -11.18 1.62
C THR A 162 11.42 -12.50 0.83
N LEU A 163 10.27 -12.76 0.20
CA LEU A 163 10.07 -13.94 -0.65
C LEU A 163 10.90 -13.92 -1.95
N ALA A 164 11.20 -12.72 -2.47
CA ALA A 164 12.05 -12.56 -3.66
C ALA A 164 13.53 -12.82 -3.33
N LEU A 165 13.99 -12.39 -2.16
CA LEU A 165 15.38 -12.48 -1.73
C LEU A 165 15.73 -13.86 -1.13
N LEU A 166 14.79 -14.50 -0.44
CA LEU A 166 15.03 -15.78 0.20
C LEU A 166 14.57 -16.94 -0.68
N PRO A 167 15.38 -18.02 -0.81
CA PRO A 167 14.95 -19.22 -1.50
C PRO A 167 13.79 -19.86 -0.73
N ALA A 168 12.58 -19.69 -1.23
CA ALA A 168 11.40 -20.31 -0.64
C ALA A 168 11.48 -21.84 -0.80
N GLN A 169 11.79 -22.55 0.29
CA GLN A 169 11.75 -24.00 0.31
C GLN A 169 10.30 -24.46 0.51
N GLY A 170 9.67 -24.98 -0.54
CA GLY A 170 8.41 -25.70 -0.47
C GLY A 170 7.14 -24.84 -0.21
N SER A 171 6.22 -25.40 0.57
CA SER A 171 4.90 -24.84 0.86
C SER A 171 4.89 -23.58 1.77
N SER A 172 6.02 -23.26 2.41
CA SER A 172 6.13 -22.12 3.34
C SER A 172 6.00 -20.78 2.64
N GLY A 173 6.68 -20.59 1.50
CA GLY A 173 6.61 -19.37 0.70
C GLY A 173 5.20 -19.12 0.15
N GLN A 174 4.47 -20.20 -0.21
CA GLN A 174 3.10 -20.10 -0.70
C GLN A 174 2.12 -19.65 0.41
N ARG A 175 2.34 -20.06 1.65
CA ARG A 175 1.48 -19.64 2.79
C ARG A 175 1.68 -18.16 3.13
N LEU A 176 2.93 -17.68 3.14
CA LEU A 176 3.25 -16.25 3.35
C LEU A 176 2.69 -15.40 2.20
N TYR A 177 2.84 -15.85 0.96
CA TYR A 177 2.26 -15.18 -0.21
C TYR A 177 0.74 -15.04 -0.08
N LEU A 178 0.03 -16.10 0.25
CA LEU A 178 -1.43 -16.08 0.36
C LEU A 178 -1.95 -15.22 1.53
N SER A 179 -1.12 -14.93 2.54
CA SER A 179 -1.48 -14.06 3.66
C SER A 179 -1.34 -12.57 3.36
N GLU A 180 -0.50 -12.20 2.38
CA GLU A 180 -0.30 -10.80 1.96
C GLU A 180 -0.88 -10.51 0.57
N ALA A 181 -0.95 -11.53 -0.31
CA ALA A 181 -1.48 -11.35 -1.65
C ALA A 181 -2.98 -11.15 -1.63
N THR A 182 -3.37 -10.01 -2.05
CA THR A 182 -4.72 -9.50 -2.04
C THR A 182 -5.33 -9.61 -3.45
N GLY A 183 -6.39 -10.38 -3.58
CA GLY A 183 -7.11 -10.51 -4.85
C GLY A 183 -8.01 -11.74 -4.94
N VAL A 184 -9.07 -11.62 -5.71
CA VAL A 184 -10.10 -12.66 -5.89
C VAL A 184 -9.64 -13.77 -6.85
N THR A 185 -8.60 -13.52 -7.65
CA THR A 185 -8.11 -14.48 -8.66
C THR A 185 -6.63 -14.76 -8.44
N HIS A 186 -6.33 -16.02 -8.07
CA HIS A 186 -4.97 -16.54 -8.08
C HIS A 186 -4.75 -17.30 -9.40
N ASP A 187 -4.34 -16.59 -10.44
CA ASP A 187 -3.88 -17.23 -11.66
C ASP A 187 -2.59 -18.00 -11.37
N LYS A 188 -2.62 -19.33 -11.62
CA LYS A 188 -1.44 -20.20 -11.53
C LYS A 188 -0.48 -19.96 -12.70
N LEU A 189 -0.07 -18.70 -12.91
CA LEU A 189 0.83 -18.33 -14.03
C LEU A 189 2.29 -18.75 -13.76
N PHE A 190 2.62 -19.01 -12.50
CA PHE A 190 3.99 -19.33 -12.11
C PHE A 190 4.09 -20.68 -11.38
N PRO A 191 5.09 -21.49 -11.72
CA PRO A 191 5.31 -22.79 -11.07
C PRO A 191 5.81 -22.66 -9.63
N LYS A 192 6.44 -21.52 -9.27
CA LYS A 192 6.98 -21.24 -7.93
C LYS A 192 6.72 -19.80 -7.53
N VAL A 193 6.29 -19.58 -6.30
CA VAL A 193 6.00 -18.25 -5.74
C VAL A 193 7.24 -17.33 -5.74
N SER A 194 8.44 -17.88 -5.49
CA SER A 194 9.70 -17.12 -5.52
C SER A 194 10.04 -16.58 -6.93
N VAL A 195 9.71 -17.33 -7.99
CA VAL A 195 9.92 -16.85 -9.37
C VAL A 195 8.95 -15.70 -9.66
N MET A 196 7.71 -15.81 -9.22
CA MET A 196 6.72 -14.75 -9.35
C MET A 196 7.17 -13.49 -8.60
N ALA A 197 7.51 -13.61 -7.31
CA ALA A 197 7.97 -12.49 -6.49
C ALA A 197 9.18 -11.79 -7.11
N ARG A 198 10.19 -12.54 -7.58
CA ARG A 198 11.36 -11.97 -8.26
C ARG A 198 10.98 -11.23 -9.54
N THR A 199 10.06 -11.75 -10.33
CA THR A 199 9.64 -11.11 -11.59
C THR A 199 8.89 -9.82 -11.31
N LEU A 200 7.96 -9.82 -10.35
CA LEU A 200 7.23 -8.61 -9.95
C LEU A 200 8.20 -7.54 -9.43
N TRP A 201 9.19 -7.96 -8.64
CA TRP A 201 10.22 -7.07 -8.12
C TRP A 201 11.07 -6.43 -9.24
N LEU A 202 11.49 -7.23 -10.24
CA LEU A 202 12.23 -6.71 -11.40
C LEU A 202 11.42 -5.69 -12.20
N VAL A 203 10.12 -5.93 -12.40
CA VAL A 203 9.24 -4.95 -13.07
C VAL A 203 9.14 -3.67 -12.26
N TYR A 204 8.98 -3.79 -10.95
CA TYR A 204 8.90 -2.66 -10.03
C TYR A 204 10.15 -1.78 -10.07
N VAL A 205 11.33 -2.40 -9.93
CA VAL A 205 12.63 -1.70 -10.06
C VAL A 205 12.78 -1.08 -11.45
N GLY A 206 12.37 -1.79 -12.50
CA GLY A 206 12.44 -1.28 -13.88
C GLY A 206 11.59 -0.03 -14.09
N ILE A 207 10.36 0.00 -13.55
CA ILE A 207 9.48 1.18 -13.58
C ILE A 207 10.13 2.32 -12.80
N THR A 208 10.63 2.07 -11.59
CA THR A 208 11.30 3.08 -10.75
C THR A 208 12.48 3.72 -11.48
N LEU A 209 13.37 2.90 -12.05
CA LEU A 209 14.54 3.41 -12.76
C LEU A 209 14.18 4.21 -14.02
N ALA A 210 13.16 3.77 -14.77
CA ALA A 210 12.67 4.51 -15.92
C ALA A 210 12.13 5.89 -15.52
N GLU A 211 11.41 5.97 -14.40
CA GLU A 211 10.91 7.23 -13.85
C GLU A 211 12.04 8.15 -13.42
N VAL A 212 13.03 7.65 -12.66
CA VAL A 212 14.22 8.42 -12.28
C VAL A 212 14.88 9.05 -13.51
N CYS A 213 15.13 8.26 -14.57
CA CYS A 213 15.75 8.77 -15.78
C CYS A 213 14.92 9.89 -16.44
N LEU A 214 13.58 9.73 -16.52
CA LEU A 214 12.73 10.73 -17.14
C LEU A 214 12.60 12.01 -16.28
N LEU A 215 12.55 11.88 -14.96
CA LEU A 215 12.56 13.05 -14.07
C LEU A 215 13.88 13.85 -14.20
N MET A 216 15.02 13.15 -14.28
CA MET A 216 16.30 13.81 -14.52
C MET A 216 16.36 14.52 -15.88
N VAL A 217 15.77 13.94 -16.95
CA VAL A 217 15.61 14.62 -18.24
C VAL A 217 14.71 15.86 -18.10
N GLY A 218 13.74 15.83 -17.20
CA GLY A 218 12.88 16.97 -16.85
C GLY A 218 13.56 18.05 -16.02
N GLY A 219 14.85 17.92 -15.70
CA GLY A 219 15.63 18.90 -14.94
C GLY A 219 15.55 18.72 -13.41
N VAL A 220 14.95 17.64 -12.92
CA VAL A 220 14.94 17.30 -11.50
C VAL A 220 16.33 16.76 -11.11
N ASN A 221 16.89 17.19 -9.97
CA ASN A 221 18.16 16.66 -9.50
C ASN A 221 18.07 15.17 -9.17
N MET A 222 19.20 14.47 -9.13
CA MET A 222 19.25 13.01 -8.95
C MET A 222 18.60 12.56 -7.62
N PHE A 223 18.83 13.30 -6.54
CA PHE A 223 18.30 12.95 -5.21
C PHE A 223 16.77 13.01 -5.21
N ASP A 224 16.21 14.14 -5.65
CA ASP A 224 14.77 14.32 -5.71
C ASP A 224 14.11 13.36 -6.73
N ALA A 225 14.76 13.12 -7.87
CA ALA A 225 14.28 12.16 -8.86
C ALA A 225 14.16 10.74 -8.28
N VAL A 226 15.14 10.29 -7.49
CA VAL A 226 15.11 8.99 -6.82
C VAL A 226 14.02 8.95 -5.74
N CYS A 227 13.94 9.97 -4.89
CA CYS A 227 12.95 10.03 -3.81
C CYS A 227 11.51 10.06 -4.35
N HIS A 228 11.25 10.87 -5.39
CA HIS A 228 9.93 10.95 -6.01
C HIS A 228 9.58 9.69 -6.79
N ALA A 229 10.52 9.10 -7.53
CA ALA A 229 10.27 7.82 -8.19
C ALA A 229 9.98 6.68 -7.19
N PHE A 230 10.63 6.69 -6.01
CA PHE A 230 10.30 5.77 -4.93
C PHE A 230 8.85 5.95 -4.45
N ALA A 231 8.46 7.18 -4.19
CA ALA A 231 7.12 7.52 -3.72
C ALA A 231 6.05 7.27 -4.79
N THR A 232 6.31 7.60 -6.07
CA THR A 232 5.37 7.38 -7.19
C THR A 232 5.15 5.91 -7.45
N THR A 233 6.23 5.13 -7.64
CA THR A 233 6.11 3.70 -7.97
C THR A 233 5.48 2.92 -6.81
N ALA A 234 5.74 3.34 -5.58
CA ALA A 234 5.10 2.78 -4.39
C ALA A 234 3.65 3.24 -4.20
N THR A 235 3.22 4.25 -4.94
CA THR A 235 1.93 4.95 -4.73
C THR A 235 1.80 5.49 -3.31
N GLY A 236 2.83 6.23 -2.84
CA GLY A 236 2.94 6.65 -1.45
C GLY A 236 2.86 8.16 -1.18
N GLY A 237 3.32 9.00 -2.12
CA GLY A 237 3.09 10.45 -2.13
C GLY A 237 3.96 11.31 -1.22
N PHE A 238 4.97 10.78 -0.54
CA PHE A 238 5.93 11.62 0.16
C PHE A 238 6.79 12.43 -0.82
N SER A 239 6.98 13.71 -0.50
CA SER A 239 7.85 14.62 -1.25
C SER A 239 9.07 15.04 -0.41
N THR A 240 10.13 15.46 -1.10
CA THR A 240 11.30 16.12 -0.52
C THR A 240 11.10 17.62 -0.33
N HIS A 241 10.05 18.21 -0.93
CA HIS A 241 9.71 19.62 -0.86
C HIS A 241 8.32 19.85 -0.25
N ASP A 242 8.15 20.95 0.47
CA ASP A 242 6.89 21.36 1.08
C ASP A 242 5.80 21.55 0.01
N ALA A 243 6.15 22.20 -1.10
CA ALA A 243 5.23 22.40 -2.23
C ALA A 243 4.95 21.12 -3.05
N GLY A 244 5.49 19.96 -2.65
CA GLY A 244 5.31 18.72 -3.38
C GLY A 244 5.76 18.81 -4.84
N VAL A 245 4.97 18.24 -5.74
CA VAL A 245 5.28 18.26 -7.19
C VAL A 245 5.14 19.67 -7.79
N MET A 246 4.41 20.56 -7.16
CA MET A 246 4.29 21.96 -7.60
C MET A 246 5.62 22.72 -7.58
N TYR A 247 6.62 22.27 -6.81
CA TYR A 247 7.94 22.90 -6.69
C TYR A 247 8.63 23.13 -8.05
N TRP A 248 8.53 22.16 -8.97
CA TRP A 248 9.24 22.27 -10.26
C TRP A 248 8.55 23.15 -11.30
N HIS A 249 7.29 23.53 -11.13
CA HIS A 249 6.51 24.32 -12.09
C HIS A 249 6.65 23.82 -13.54
N SER A 250 6.87 22.52 -13.75
CA SER A 250 7.17 21.92 -15.04
C SER A 250 6.03 21.00 -15.50
N PRO A 251 5.33 21.33 -16.62
CA PRO A 251 4.34 20.45 -17.21
C PRO A 251 4.88 19.05 -17.54
N PHE A 252 6.14 18.96 -17.95
CA PHE A 252 6.78 17.69 -18.28
C PHE A 252 6.89 16.79 -17.04
N VAL A 253 7.35 17.33 -15.90
CA VAL A 253 7.46 16.59 -14.63
C VAL A 253 6.09 16.11 -14.18
N GLU A 254 5.06 16.97 -14.24
CA GLU A 254 3.68 16.60 -13.89
C GLU A 254 3.16 15.44 -14.76
N TYR A 255 3.36 15.47 -16.09
CA TYR A 255 2.95 14.39 -16.98
C TYR A 255 3.74 13.09 -16.72
N VAL A 256 5.04 13.16 -16.49
CA VAL A 256 5.86 11.98 -16.15
C VAL A 256 5.33 11.31 -14.91
N ILE A 257 5.19 12.06 -13.79
CA ILE A 257 4.68 11.51 -12.54
C ILE A 257 3.26 10.95 -12.73
N ALA A 258 2.35 11.66 -13.43
CA ALA A 258 0.99 11.19 -13.69
C ALA A 258 0.98 9.85 -14.43
N VAL A 259 1.80 9.70 -15.47
CA VAL A 259 1.92 8.45 -16.23
C VAL A 259 2.45 7.32 -15.36
N PHE A 260 3.49 7.58 -14.54
CA PHE A 260 4.07 6.55 -13.68
C PHE A 260 3.14 6.18 -12.50
N MET A 261 2.33 7.11 -11.97
CA MET A 261 1.24 6.78 -11.06
C MET A 261 0.24 5.81 -11.69
N LEU A 262 -0.18 6.08 -12.93
CA LEU A 262 -1.08 5.18 -13.67
C LEU A 262 -0.46 3.80 -13.90
N LEU A 263 0.82 3.75 -14.31
CA LEU A 263 1.54 2.50 -14.48
C LEU A 263 1.62 1.70 -13.18
N SER A 264 1.87 2.37 -12.05
CA SER A 264 1.95 1.72 -10.73
C SER A 264 0.59 1.24 -10.22
N GLY A 265 -0.51 1.89 -10.68
CA GLY A 265 -1.89 1.48 -10.40
C GLY A 265 -2.38 0.26 -11.19
N ILE A 266 -1.63 -0.21 -12.19
CA ILE A 266 -1.97 -1.40 -13.00
C ILE A 266 -1.45 -2.67 -12.32
N ASN A 267 -2.16 -3.78 -12.50
CA ASN A 267 -1.72 -5.09 -12.01
C ASN A 267 -0.36 -5.49 -12.58
N PHE A 268 0.65 -5.67 -11.72
CA PHE A 268 2.01 -6.02 -12.12
C PHE A 268 2.11 -7.34 -12.92
N THR A 269 1.16 -8.26 -12.75
CA THR A 269 1.10 -9.50 -13.53
C THR A 269 0.86 -9.23 -15.02
N LEU A 270 0.14 -8.16 -15.37
CA LEU A 270 -0.11 -7.79 -16.76
C LEU A 270 1.17 -7.33 -17.48
N TYR A 271 2.10 -6.67 -16.76
CA TYR A 271 3.42 -6.34 -17.33
C TYR A 271 4.21 -7.59 -17.68
N PHE A 272 4.19 -8.61 -16.81
CA PHE A 272 4.84 -9.87 -17.10
C PHE A 272 4.26 -10.57 -18.34
N LEU A 273 2.94 -10.58 -18.49
CA LEU A 273 2.28 -11.11 -19.69
C LEU A 273 2.67 -10.32 -20.94
N SER A 274 2.73 -9.00 -20.82
CA SER A 274 3.12 -8.09 -21.91
C SER A 274 4.56 -8.32 -22.36
N LEU A 275 5.49 -8.46 -21.43
CA LEU A 275 6.91 -8.77 -21.69
C LEU A 275 7.10 -10.15 -22.35
N ARG A 276 6.17 -11.09 -22.14
CA ARG A 276 6.14 -12.39 -22.82
C ARG A 276 5.44 -12.39 -24.19
N GLY A 277 5.18 -11.23 -24.75
CA GLY A 277 4.53 -11.07 -26.05
C GLY A 277 3.01 -11.30 -26.06
N ARG A 278 2.37 -11.40 -24.88
CA ARG A 278 0.91 -11.60 -24.74
C ARG A 278 0.14 -10.28 -24.55
N LEU A 279 0.54 -9.21 -25.22
CA LEU A 279 -0.07 -7.88 -25.13
C LEU A 279 -1.59 -7.90 -25.33
N ARG A 280 -2.07 -8.68 -26.31
CA ARG A 280 -3.50 -8.79 -26.60
C ARG A 280 -4.31 -9.37 -25.42
N GLN A 281 -3.69 -10.26 -24.61
CA GLN A 281 -4.31 -10.82 -23.43
C GLN A 281 -4.39 -9.79 -22.31
N SER A 282 -3.32 -8.99 -22.10
CA SER A 282 -3.30 -7.90 -21.12
C SER A 282 -4.36 -6.84 -21.43
N TRP A 283 -4.50 -6.42 -22.69
CA TRP A 283 -5.53 -5.45 -23.12
C TRP A 283 -6.96 -5.99 -23.07
N ARG A 284 -7.18 -7.29 -23.03
CA ARG A 284 -8.49 -7.91 -22.84
C ARG A 284 -8.92 -8.02 -21.39
N ASP A 285 -8.03 -7.69 -20.46
CA ASP A 285 -8.37 -7.70 -19.04
C ASP A 285 -9.47 -6.66 -18.74
N GLY A 286 -10.55 -7.12 -18.09
CA GLY A 286 -11.72 -6.31 -17.80
C GLY A 286 -11.45 -5.26 -16.74
N GLU A 287 -10.60 -5.57 -15.75
CA GLU A 287 -10.23 -4.66 -14.68
C GLU A 287 -9.40 -3.49 -15.23
N LEU A 288 -8.40 -3.79 -16.08
CA LEU A 288 -7.57 -2.76 -16.71
C LEU A 288 -8.41 -1.79 -17.54
N ARG A 289 -9.38 -2.30 -18.33
CA ARG A 289 -10.25 -1.44 -19.13
C ARG A 289 -11.14 -0.57 -18.25
N TRP A 290 -11.70 -1.13 -17.20
CA TRP A 290 -12.53 -0.37 -16.25
C TRP A 290 -11.71 0.72 -15.58
N PHE A 291 -10.49 0.41 -15.12
CA PHE A 291 -9.55 1.35 -14.51
C PHE A 291 -9.21 2.50 -15.46
N LEU A 292 -8.76 2.21 -16.68
CA LEU A 292 -8.38 3.25 -17.64
C LEU A 292 -9.58 4.08 -18.12
N SER A 293 -10.75 3.45 -18.30
CA SER A 293 -11.96 4.18 -18.71
C SER A 293 -12.48 5.10 -17.61
N SER A 294 -12.45 4.69 -16.34
CA SER A 294 -12.86 5.54 -15.22
C SER A 294 -11.96 6.76 -15.08
N ILE A 295 -10.63 6.59 -15.20
CA ILE A 295 -9.67 7.70 -15.18
C ILE A 295 -9.95 8.65 -16.33
N LEU A 296 -10.09 8.15 -17.56
CA LEU A 296 -10.34 8.97 -18.73
C LEU A 296 -11.63 9.78 -18.60
N VAL A 297 -12.72 9.15 -18.19
CA VAL A 297 -14.03 9.82 -18.04
C VAL A 297 -13.96 10.89 -16.94
N LEU A 298 -13.41 10.58 -15.77
CA LEU A 298 -13.26 11.55 -14.68
C LEU A 298 -12.34 12.70 -15.08
N THR A 299 -11.21 12.43 -15.71
CA THR A 299 -10.28 13.46 -16.17
C THR A 299 -10.92 14.41 -17.16
N LEU A 300 -11.59 13.88 -18.20
CA LEU A 300 -12.24 14.72 -19.21
C LEU A 300 -13.38 15.55 -18.61
N PHE A 301 -14.17 14.97 -17.71
CA PHE A 301 -15.25 15.69 -17.03
C PHE A 301 -14.71 16.84 -16.19
N ILE A 302 -13.71 16.56 -15.32
CA ILE A 302 -13.10 17.58 -14.45
C ILE A 302 -12.38 18.64 -15.28
N ALA A 303 -11.64 18.25 -16.32
CA ALA A 303 -10.96 19.18 -17.22
C ALA A 303 -11.96 20.15 -17.89
N LEU A 304 -13.10 19.64 -18.35
CA LEU A 304 -14.15 20.48 -18.96
C LEU A 304 -14.73 21.48 -17.94
N VAL A 305 -14.94 21.03 -16.71
CA VAL A 305 -15.44 21.89 -15.63
C VAL A 305 -14.44 22.98 -15.30
N LEU A 306 -13.18 22.63 -15.07
CA LEU A 306 -12.11 23.58 -14.74
C LEU A 306 -11.90 24.58 -15.88
N TRP A 307 -11.85 24.13 -17.12
CA TRP A 307 -11.71 25.00 -18.29
C TRP A 307 -12.85 26.02 -18.41
N ARG A 308 -14.08 25.64 -18.00
CA ARG A 308 -15.26 26.53 -18.04
C ARG A 308 -15.37 27.46 -16.85
N GLN A 309 -14.93 27.06 -15.68
CA GLN A 309 -15.19 27.76 -14.42
C GLN A 309 -13.97 28.44 -13.82
N THR A 310 -12.76 28.18 -14.37
CA THR A 310 -11.52 28.78 -13.90
C THR A 310 -10.79 29.49 -15.06
N PRO A 311 -9.85 30.39 -14.80
CA PRO A 311 -9.10 31.08 -15.84
C PRO A 311 -8.04 30.22 -16.55
N MET A 312 -8.01 28.91 -16.28
CA MET A 312 -7.05 27.97 -16.86
C MET A 312 -7.33 27.75 -18.36
N ASN A 313 -6.26 27.59 -19.15
CA ASN A 313 -6.39 27.09 -20.51
C ASN A 313 -6.74 25.60 -20.52
N PHE A 314 -7.20 25.06 -21.66
CA PHE A 314 -7.64 23.66 -21.75
C PHE A 314 -6.51 22.66 -21.42
N GLU A 315 -5.27 22.94 -21.86
CA GLU A 315 -4.11 22.08 -21.57
C GLU A 315 -3.85 22.00 -20.06
N GLU A 316 -3.80 23.14 -19.42
CA GLU A 316 -3.57 23.22 -17.97
C GLU A 316 -4.69 22.56 -17.17
N ALA A 317 -5.96 22.81 -17.54
CA ALA A 317 -7.12 22.16 -16.93
C ALA A 317 -7.08 20.63 -17.11
N PHE A 318 -6.69 20.14 -18.31
CA PHE A 318 -6.56 18.72 -18.58
C PHE A 318 -5.39 18.10 -17.77
N ARG A 319 -4.23 18.71 -17.76
CA ARG A 319 -3.03 18.22 -17.05
C ARG A 319 -3.27 18.13 -15.55
N LYS A 320 -3.77 19.20 -14.92
CA LYS A 320 -4.10 19.23 -13.50
C LYS A 320 -5.20 18.22 -13.14
N SER A 321 -6.22 18.08 -14.00
CA SER A 321 -7.27 17.08 -13.80
C SER A 321 -6.74 15.66 -13.91
N LEU A 322 -5.92 15.36 -14.93
CA LEU A 322 -5.31 14.04 -15.11
C LEU A 322 -4.44 13.68 -13.90
N PHE A 323 -3.61 14.62 -13.45
CA PHE A 323 -2.74 14.43 -12.29
C PHE A 323 -3.56 14.12 -11.05
N GLN A 324 -4.59 14.95 -10.76
CA GLN A 324 -5.37 14.81 -9.53
C GLN A 324 -6.28 13.58 -9.53
N VAL A 325 -6.82 13.20 -10.70
CA VAL A 325 -7.57 11.95 -10.84
C VAL A 325 -6.63 10.74 -10.72
N ALA A 326 -5.44 10.79 -11.34
CA ALA A 326 -4.44 9.72 -11.24
C ALA A 326 -4.02 9.53 -9.78
N THR A 327 -3.65 10.60 -9.08
CA THR A 327 -3.17 10.51 -7.69
C THR A 327 -4.25 9.95 -6.74
N CYS A 328 -5.52 10.40 -6.89
CA CYS A 328 -6.62 9.90 -6.07
C CYS A 328 -6.99 8.44 -6.38
N HIS A 329 -7.03 8.09 -7.68
CA HIS A 329 -7.46 6.76 -8.11
C HIS A 329 -6.39 5.68 -7.89
N THR A 330 -5.10 6.05 -8.03
CA THR A 330 -3.99 5.14 -7.73
C THR A 330 -3.57 5.15 -6.28
N SER A 331 -4.23 5.96 -5.44
CA SER A 331 -3.86 6.17 -4.04
C SER A 331 -2.41 6.62 -3.83
N THR A 332 -1.89 7.50 -4.69
CA THR A 332 -0.51 7.97 -4.59
C THR A 332 -0.37 9.14 -3.61
N GLY A 333 -1.28 10.13 -3.65
CA GLY A 333 -1.29 11.22 -2.68
C GLY A 333 -0.49 12.46 -3.04
N PHE A 334 0.11 12.56 -4.23
CA PHE A 334 0.72 13.80 -4.69
C PHE A 334 -0.32 14.84 -5.10
N ALA A 335 0.04 16.12 -4.97
CA ALA A 335 -0.73 17.24 -5.49
C ALA A 335 0.09 18.06 -6.51
N SER A 336 -0.56 18.44 -7.62
CA SER A 336 0.00 19.38 -8.61
C SER A 336 -0.75 20.72 -8.66
N ALA A 337 -1.80 20.83 -7.87
CA ALA A 337 -2.62 22.04 -7.71
C ALA A 337 -3.36 21.99 -6.39
N ASP A 338 -3.73 23.15 -5.87
CA ASP A 338 -4.64 23.23 -4.74
C ASP A 338 -6.09 22.93 -5.21
N TYR A 339 -6.48 21.66 -5.07
CA TYR A 339 -7.80 21.17 -5.44
C TYR A 339 -8.87 21.55 -4.41
N THR A 340 -8.51 22.13 -3.26
CA THR A 340 -9.49 22.62 -2.28
C THR A 340 -10.23 23.86 -2.79
N LEU A 341 -9.62 24.59 -3.73
CA LEU A 341 -10.22 25.72 -4.43
C LEU A 341 -11.15 25.29 -5.59
N TRP A 342 -11.18 24.02 -5.92
CA TRP A 342 -12.02 23.53 -7.02
C TRP A 342 -13.50 23.43 -6.59
N PRO A 343 -14.45 23.42 -7.54
CA PRO A 343 -15.87 23.29 -7.21
C PRO A 343 -16.15 22.07 -6.32
N THR A 344 -17.01 22.22 -5.30
CA THR A 344 -17.26 21.16 -4.28
C THR A 344 -17.68 19.82 -4.88
N TYR A 345 -18.45 19.83 -5.99
CA TYR A 345 -18.84 18.57 -6.65
C TYR A 345 -17.66 17.88 -7.35
N VAL A 346 -16.62 18.63 -7.76
CA VAL A 346 -15.36 18.04 -8.28
C VAL A 346 -14.59 17.40 -7.14
N GLN A 347 -14.51 18.06 -5.97
CA GLN A 347 -13.90 17.47 -4.77
C GLN A 347 -14.61 16.16 -4.38
N LEU A 348 -15.94 16.11 -4.47
CA LEU A 348 -16.71 14.89 -4.21
C LEU A 348 -16.35 13.77 -5.20
N LEU A 349 -16.13 14.08 -6.49
CA LEU A 349 -15.68 13.09 -7.49
C LEU A 349 -14.29 12.57 -7.19
N LEU A 350 -13.36 13.43 -6.73
CA LEU A 350 -12.04 13.00 -6.27
C LEU A 350 -12.13 12.08 -5.05
N LEU A 351 -13.03 12.34 -4.11
CA LEU A 351 -13.30 11.48 -2.97
C LEU A 351 -13.79 10.08 -3.40
N PHE A 352 -14.64 10.02 -4.43
CA PHE A 352 -15.04 8.75 -5.04
C PHE A 352 -13.87 8.03 -5.72
N ALA A 353 -12.97 8.77 -6.37
CA ALA A 353 -11.76 8.20 -6.95
C ALA A 353 -10.85 7.58 -5.88
N MET A 354 -10.69 8.23 -4.70
CA MET A 354 -9.95 7.69 -3.56
C MET A 354 -10.54 6.37 -3.03
N LEU A 355 -11.87 6.26 -2.98
CA LEU A 355 -12.54 5.02 -2.56
C LEU A 355 -12.35 3.88 -3.56
N SER A 356 -12.32 4.20 -4.87
CA SER A 356 -12.27 3.17 -5.91
C SER A 356 -10.96 2.40 -5.94
N GLY A 357 -9.84 3.07 -5.71
CA GLY A 357 -8.51 2.47 -5.76
C GLY A 357 -8.10 1.96 -7.14
N GLY A 358 -6.86 1.50 -7.29
CA GLY A 358 -6.34 0.93 -8.55
C GLY A 358 -6.72 -0.53 -8.79
N CYS A 359 -5.97 -1.18 -9.69
CA CYS A 359 -6.18 -2.60 -10.01
C CYS A 359 -5.71 -3.52 -8.87
N THR A 360 -6.34 -4.69 -8.78
CA THR A 360 -5.89 -5.78 -7.91
C THR A 360 -4.49 -6.24 -8.33
N GLY A 361 -3.58 -6.40 -7.34
CA GLY A 361 -2.18 -6.77 -7.65
C GLY A 361 -1.33 -5.60 -8.15
N SER A 362 -1.74 -4.35 -7.89
CA SER A 362 -0.95 -3.13 -7.98
C SER A 362 -0.49 -2.69 -6.58
N THR A 363 0.35 -1.65 -6.50
CA THR A 363 0.78 -1.03 -5.23
C THR A 363 -0.31 -0.19 -4.56
N SER A 364 -1.34 0.21 -5.30
CA SER A 364 -2.42 1.08 -4.83
C SER A 364 -3.26 0.48 -3.71
N GLY A 365 -3.83 1.33 -2.84
CA GLY A 365 -4.80 0.98 -1.81
C GLY A 365 -6.26 1.00 -2.28
N GLY A 366 -7.19 1.31 -1.36
CA GLY A 366 -8.62 1.43 -1.64
C GLY A 366 -9.37 0.10 -1.77
N ILE A 367 -10.64 0.19 -2.16
CA ILE A 367 -11.53 -0.99 -2.32
C ILE A 367 -11.11 -1.88 -3.49
N LYS A 368 -10.37 -1.33 -4.46
CA LYS A 368 -9.95 -1.92 -5.74
C LYS A 368 -11.05 -1.94 -6.81
N CYS A 369 -10.67 -1.56 -8.03
CA CYS A 369 -11.55 -1.52 -9.20
C CYS A 369 -12.29 -2.83 -9.47
N ALA A 370 -11.62 -3.96 -9.29
CA ALA A 370 -12.21 -5.28 -9.47
C ALA A 370 -13.44 -5.52 -8.58
N ARG A 371 -13.35 -5.15 -7.29
CA ARG A 371 -14.45 -5.34 -6.34
C ARG A 371 -15.64 -4.46 -6.70
N LEU A 372 -15.41 -3.22 -7.13
CA LEU A 372 -16.48 -2.34 -7.62
C LEU A 372 -17.15 -2.91 -8.88
N GLY A 373 -16.35 -3.48 -9.80
CA GLY A 373 -16.87 -4.17 -10.97
C GLY A 373 -17.74 -5.39 -10.62
N VAL A 374 -17.34 -6.17 -9.61
CA VAL A 374 -18.14 -7.29 -9.08
C VAL A 374 -19.45 -6.80 -8.47
N LEU A 375 -19.41 -5.74 -7.65
CA LEU A 375 -20.61 -5.12 -7.06
C LEU A 375 -21.60 -4.66 -8.12
N TRP A 376 -21.11 -3.96 -9.15
CA TRP A 376 -21.93 -3.48 -10.26
C TRP A 376 -22.61 -4.62 -11.01
N GLN A 377 -21.86 -5.69 -11.28
CA GLN A 377 -22.43 -6.88 -11.94
C GLN A 377 -23.44 -7.60 -11.03
N ALA A 378 -23.14 -7.73 -9.73
CA ALA A 378 -24.05 -8.36 -8.76
C ALA A 378 -25.38 -7.59 -8.66
N MET A 379 -25.31 -6.24 -8.62
CA MET A 379 -26.50 -5.38 -8.65
C MET A 379 -27.30 -5.57 -9.93
N ARG A 380 -26.64 -5.52 -11.11
CA ARG A 380 -27.30 -5.78 -12.40
C ARG A 380 -27.93 -7.16 -12.47
N HIS A 381 -27.25 -8.18 -11.94
CA HIS A 381 -27.76 -9.53 -11.87
C HIS A 381 -29.03 -9.60 -11.02
N GLN A 382 -29.02 -8.98 -9.84
CA GLN A 382 -30.19 -8.95 -8.97
C GLN A 382 -31.39 -8.24 -9.63
N LEU A 383 -31.16 -7.11 -10.29
CA LEU A 383 -32.22 -6.43 -11.04
C LEU A 383 -32.79 -7.28 -12.19
N ARG A 384 -31.93 -7.99 -12.94
CA ARG A 384 -32.38 -8.89 -14.01
C ARG A 384 -33.17 -10.07 -13.44
N ARG A 385 -32.79 -10.59 -12.30
CA ARG A 385 -33.47 -11.71 -11.64
C ARG A 385 -34.86 -11.33 -11.15
N LEU A 386 -35.06 -10.07 -10.77
CA LEU A 386 -36.42 -9.56 -10.45
C LEU A 386 -37.35 -9.54 -11.67
N LEU A 387 -36.81 -9.29 -12.86
CA LEU A 387 -37.57 -9.27 -14.12
C LEU A 387 -37.68 -10.67 -14.74
N HIS A 388 -36.65 -11.48 -14.60
CA HIS A 388 -36.55 -12.83 -15.18
C HIS A 388 -36.03 -13.83 -14.13
N PRO A 389 -36.91 -14.39 -13.26
CA PRO A 389 -36.50 -15.22 -12.10
C PRO A 389 -35.62 -16.44 -12.43
N HIS A 390 -35.76 -16.98 -13.64
CA HIS A 390 -35.00 -18.14 -14.11
C HIS A 390 -33.76 -17.80 -14.92
N ALA A 391 -33.41 -16.52 -15.06
CA ALA A 391 -32.21 -16.13 -15.79
C ALA A 391 -30.93 -16.40 -15.00
N GLU A 392 -30.06 -17.24 -15.54
CA GLU A 392 -28.71 -17.46 -15.03
C GLU A 392 -27.79 -16.38 -15.60
N CYS A 393 -27.41 -15.43 -14.76
CA CYS A 393 -26.48 -14.36 -15.13
C CYS A 393 -25.22 -14.49 -14.27
N PRO A 394 -24.15 -15.14 -14.74
CA PRO A 394 -22.94 -15.30 -13.95
C PRO A 394 -22.22 -13.95 -13.77
N VAL A 395 -21.77 -13.68 -12.53
CA VAL A 395 -20.84 -12.59 -12.25
C VAL A 395 -19.46 -13.00 -12.72
N ARG A 396 -18.80 -12.14 -13.51
CA ARG A 396 -17.50 -12.43 -14.10
C ARG A 396 -16.46 -11.41 -13.70
N MET A 397 -15.26 -11.88 -13.42
CA MET A 397 -14.09 -11.03 -13.26
C MET A 397 -13.07 -11.43 -14.33
N GLY A 398 -12.92 -10.58 -15.34
CA GLY A 398 -12.17 -10.91 -16.55
C GLY A 398 -12.76 -12.12 -17.26
N LEU A 399 -11.99 -13.19 -17.40
CA LEU A 399 -12.38 -14.45 -18.02
C LEU A 399 -12.96 -15.47 -17.02
N HIS A 400 -12.89 -15.22 -15.71
CA HIS A 400 -13.28 -16.14 -14.66
C HIS A 400 -14.70 -15.88 -14.18
N MET A 401 -15.49 -16.93 -14.05
CA MET A 401 -16.79 -16.89 -13.37
C MET A 401 -16.59 -16.97 -11.86
N LEU A 402 -17.20 -16.04 -11.13
CA LEU A 402 -17.16 -16.04 -9.68
C LEU A 402 -18.27 -16.91 -9.09
N SER A 403 -17.93 -17.69 -8.08
CA SER A 403 -18.93 -18.41 -7.28
C SER A 403 -19.72 -17.42 -6.39
N THR A 404 -20.91 -17.81 -5.99
CA THR A 404 -21.75 -17.01 -5.07
C THR A 404 -21.00 -16.69 -3.75
N SER A 405 -20.22 -17.65 -3.24
CA SER A 405 -19.39 -17.44 -2.05
C SER A 405 -18.34 -16.33 -2.24
N GLN A 406 -17.69 -16.28 -3.40
CA GLN A 406 -16.72 -15.22 -3.73
C GLN A 406 -17.40 -13.85 -3.85
N VAL A 407 -18.57 -13.77 -4.49
CA VAL A 407 -19.36 -12.53 -4.59
C VAL A 407 -19.78 -12.05 -3.20
N ASN A 408 -20.26 -12.95 -2.34
CA ASN A 408 -20.63 -12.62 -0.96
C ASN A 408 -19.41 -12.16 -0.15
N GLY A 409 -18.24 -12.74 -0.38
CA GLY A 409 -16.98 -12.30 0.25
C GLY A 409 -16.63 -10.86 -0.13
N VAL A 410 -16.80 -10.48 -1.40
CA VAL A 410 -16.60 -9.09 -1.86
C VAL A 410 -17.61 -8.14 -1.23
N LEU A 411 -18.90 -8.53 -1.18
CA LEU A 411 -19.94 -7.73 -0.53
C LEU A 411 -19.63 -7.49 0.95
N LEU A 412 -19.25 -8.54 1.68
CA LEU A 412 -18.90 -8.45 3.09
C LEU A 412 -17.69 -7.55 3.32
N PHE A 413 -16.67 -7.64 2.45
CA PHE A 413 -15.50 -6.79 2.51
C PHE A 413 -15.90 -5.31 2.40
N VAL A 414 -16.69 -4.94 1.38
CA VAL A 414 -17.07 -3.55 1.15
C VAL A 414 -17.94 -3.01 2.27
N ILE A 415 -18.90 -3.81 2.78
CA ILE A 415 -19.72 -3.41 3.93
C ILE A 415 -18.83 -3.17 5.16
N THR A 416 -17.92 -4.09 5.46
CA THR A 416 -16.98 -3.94 6.59
C THR A 416 -16.09 -2.72 6.42
N TYR A 417 -15.58 -2.46 5.20
CA TYR A 417 -14.79 -1.28 4.88
C TYR A 417 -15.56 0.01 5.20
N LEU A 418 -16.79 0.13 4.71
CA LEU A 418 -17.63 1.30 4.95
C LEU A 418 -18.02 1.47 6.43
N CYS A 419 -18.27 0.38 7.15
CA CYS A 419 -18.53 0.42 8.60
C CYS A 419 -17.32 0.95 9.37
N ILE A 420 -16.10 0.49 9.03
CA ILE A 420 -14.87 0.97 9.68
C ILE A 420 -14.65 2.45 9.39
N VAL A 421 -14.81 2.88 8.12
CA VAL A 421 -14.73 4.29 7.73
C VAL A 421 -15.73 5.12 8.52
N PHE A 422 -16.98 4.68 8.64
CA PHE A 422 -18.02 5.39 9.40
C PHE A 422 -17.65 5.53 10.88
N ILE A 423 -17.24 4.44 11.55
CA ILE A 423 -16.84 4.45 12.95
C ILE A 423 -15.64 5.39 13.17
N ALA A 424 -14.62 5.30 12.33
CA ALA A 424 -13.43 6.12 12.46
C ALA A 424 -13.72 7.61 12.19
N THR A 425 -14.58 7.91 11.22
CA THR A 425 -15.05 9.29 10.98
C THR A 425 -15.71 9.86 12.25
N PHE A 426 -16.54 9.06 12.91
CA PHE A 426 -17.18 9.49 14.16
C PHE A 426 -16.15 9.80 15.25
N VAL A 427 -15.09 8.99 15.37
CA VAL A 427 -14.00 9.27 16.33
C VAL A 427 -13.29 10.58 15.99
N LEU A 428 -13.00 10.85 14.71
CA LEU A 428 -12.34 12.10 14.29
C LEU A 428 -13.22 13.33 14.55
N LEU A 429 -14.53 13.22 14.32
CA LEU A 429 -15.50 14.28 14.68
C LEU A 429 -15.51 14.54 16.19
N ALA A 430 -15.47 13.48 17.00
CA ALA A 430 -15.37 13.61 18.46
C ALA A 430 -14.04 14.26 18.92
N CYS A 431 -12.99 14.17 18.08
CA CYS A 431 -11.71 14.88 18.29
C CYS A 431 -11.75 16.35 17.85
N GLY A 432 -12.90 16.86 17.35
CA GLY A 432 -13.08 18.27 16.97
C GLY A 432 -12.75 18.60 15.52
N MET A 433 -12.55 17.60 14.64
CA MET A 433 -12.38 17.84 13.19
C MET A 433 -13.71 18.23 12.54
N GLY A 434 -13.65 19.05 11.48
CA GLY A 434 -14.80 19.32 10.63
C GLY A 434 -15.31 18.09 9.90
N VAL A 435 -16.54 18.10 9.40
CA VAL A 435 -17.15 16.92 8.75
C VAL A 435 -16.41 16.56 7.45
N VAL A 436 -16.07 17.53 6.63
CA VAL A 436 -15.37 17.31 5.35
C VAL A 436 -13.98 16.76 5.59
N GLU A 437 -13.25 17.33 6.53
CA GLU A 437 -11.93 16.90 6.95
C GLU A 437 -11.96 15.48 7.52
N ALA A 438 -12.87 15.20 8.45
CA ALA A 438 -12.97 13.89 9.09
C ALA A 438 -13.31 12.78 8.09
N VAL A 439 -14.28 12.99 7.20
CA VAL A 439 -14.68 12.03 6.17
C VAL A 439 -13.55 11.79 5.17
N SER A 440 -12.96 12.87 4.63
CA SER A 440 -11.91 12.76 3.60
C SER A 440 -10.64 12.13 4.16
N THR A 441 -10.19 12.55 5.37
CA THR A 441 -9.00 11.99 6.03
C THR A 441 -9.17 10.52 6.38
N THR A 442 -10.37 10.12 6.84
CA THR A 442 -10.68 8.70 7.13
C THR A 442 -10.65 7.85 5.88
N ILE A 443 -11.33 8.30 4.79
CA ILE A 443 -11.34 7.60 3.50
C ILE A 443 -9.92 7.50 2.95
N SER A 444 -9.17 8.58 3.00
CA SER A 444 -7.80 8.65 2.53
C SER A 444 -6.86 7.73 3.34
N SER A 445 -6.96 7.71 4.68
CA SER A 445 -6.16 6.81 5.52
C SER A 445 -6.48 5.35 5.28
N MET A 446 -7.78 5.00 5.17
CA MET A 446 -8.21 3.62 4.90
C MET A 446 -7.91 3.18 3.46
N GLY A 447 -7.88 4.14 2.52
CA GLY A 447 -7.50 3.92 1.12
C GLY A 447 -5.99 4.00 0.88
N ASN A 448 -5.19 4.37 1.88
CA ASN A 448 -3.75 4.67 1.78
C ASN A 448 -3.46 5.69 0.67
N VAL A 449 -4.16 6.82 0.66
CA VAL A 449 -4.07 7.84 -0.40
C VAL A 449 -3.19 9.03 -0.03
N GLY A 450 -3.30 9.54 1.23
CA GLY A 450 -2.43 10.59 1.76
C GLY A 450 -2.85 12.03 1.49
N VAL A 451 -3.97 12.26 0.81
CA VAL A 451 -4.55 13.61 0.61
C VAL A 451 -5.95 13.67 1.21
N ALA A 452 -6.33 14.86 1.68
CA ALA A 452 -7.65 15.09 2.26
C ALA A 452 -8.24 16.41 1.76
N MET A 453 -9.47 16.70 2.12
CA MET A 453 -10.19 17.89 1.72
C MET A 453 -10.26 18.91 2.86
N GLY A 454 -10.69 20.11 2.55
CA GLY A 454 -10.86 21.20 3.52
C GLY A 454 -9.52 21.70 4.07
N THR A 455 -9.44 21.95 5.36
CA THR A 455 -8.23 22.43 6.06
C THR A 455 -7.11 21.38 6.12
N CYS A 456 -7.36 20.14 5.76
CA CYS A 456 -6.39 19.07 5.64
C CYS A 456 -5.94 18.85 4.17
N GLY A 457 -5.97 19.90 3.36
CA GLY A 457 -5.56 19.91 1.95
C GLY A 457 -4.08 19.64 1.71
N PRO A 458 -3.58 19.82 0.48
CA PRO A 458 -2.25 19.36 0.06
C PRO A 458 -1.08 20.00 0.83
N ASP A 459 -1.25 21.21 1.32
CA ASP A 459 -0.19 21.96 2.01
C ASP A 459 -0.31 21.85 3.55
N TYR A 460 -1.11 20.92 4.06
CA TYR A 460 -1.42 20.85 5.48
C TYR A 460 -0.76 19.67 6.18
N SER A 461 0.02 19.97 7.23
CA SER A 461 0.56 18.97 8.14
C SER A 461 -0.48 18.54 9.19
N LEU A 462 -0.60 17.24 9.44
CA LEU A 462 -1.46 16.69 10.49
C LEU A 462 -0.84 16.78 11.90
N ALA A 463 0.20 17.60 12.09
CA ALA A 463 0.89 17.78 13.36
C ALA A 463 -0.04 18.25 14.49
N THR A 464 -1.02 19.09 14.15
CA THR A 464 -1.95 19.71 15.12
C THR A 464 -3.04 18.76 15.64
N LEU A 465 -3.21 17.58 15.02
CA LEU A 465 -4.23 16.63 15.43
C LEU A 465 -3.94 16.04 16.84
N PRO A 466 -4.98 15.79 17.65
CA PRO A 466 -4.81 15.11 18.92
C PRO A 466 -4.31 13.67 18.75
N ALA A 467 -3.61 13.15 19.76
CA ALA A 467 -3.01 11.82 19.73
C ALA A 467 -4.03 10.71 19.40
N VAL A 468 -5.27 10.80 19.89
CA VAL A 468 -6.33 9.83 19.58
C VAL A 468 -6.64 9.78 18.10
N ALA A 469 -6.70 10.93 17.41
CA ALA A 469 -6.90 11.00 15.98
C ALA A 469 -5.73 10.35 15.22
N LYS A 470 -4.48 10.67 15.59
CA LYS A 470 -3.27 10.10 14.97
C LYS A 470 -3.21 8.58 15.11
N TRP A 471 -3.52 8.03 16.30
CA TRP A 471 -3.58 6.57 16.52
C TRP A 471 -4.71 5.91 15.71
N THR A 472 -5.88 6.56 15.62
CA THR A 472 -7.00 6.07 14.81
C THR A 472 -6.62 6.01 13.33
N LEU A 473 -6.02 7.08 12.81
CA LEU A 473 -5.55 7.12 11.41
C LEU A 473 -4.45 6.09 11.15
N SER A 474 -3.47 5.94 12.05
CA SER A 474 -2.43 4.90 11.92
C SER A 474 -3.02 3.49 11.88
N ALA A 475 -4.04 3.22 12.69
CA ALA A 475 -4.75 1.93 12.65
C ALA A 475 -5.50 1.72 11.32
N LEU A 476 -6.13 2.78 10.77
CA LEU A 476 -6.77 2.72 9.45
C LEU A 476 -5.78 2.46 8.33
N MET A 477 -4.62 3.14 8.33
CA MET A 477 -3.55 2.93 7.35
C MET A 477 -3.11 1.47 7.33
N LEU A 478 -2.93 0.86 8.50
CA LEU A 478 -2.56 -0.54 8.63
C LEU A 478 -3.69 -1.48 8.16
N LEU A 479 -4.95 -1.19 8.55
CA LEU A 479 -6.13 -1.97 8.12
C LEU A 479 -6.33 -1.93 6.61
N GLY A 480 -6.16 -0.75 6.00
CA GLY A 480 -6.24 -0.58 4.55
C GLY A 480 -5.18 -1.42 3.83
N ARG A 481 -3.94 -1.35 4.30
CA ARG A 481 -2.80 -2.06 3.69
C ARG A 481 -2.89 -3.56 3.79
N LEU A 482 -3.37 -4.10 4.92
CA LEU A 482 -3.56 -5.54 5.16
C LEU A 482 -4.93 -6.08 4.69
N GLU A 483 -5.71 -5.27 3.97
CA GLU A 483 -7.04 -5.62 3.47
C GLU A 483 -7.97 -6.19 4.55
N ILE A 484 -8.07 -5.48 5.68
CA ILE A 484 -9.02 -5.69 6.79
C ILE A 484 -8.96 -7.10 7.39
N PHE A 485 -9.30 -8.14 6.61
CA PHE A 485 -9.43 -9.51 7.11
C PHE A 485 -8.13 -10.09 7.64
N GLY A 486 -6.98 -9.72 7.05
CA GLY A 486 -5.66 -10.17 7.54
C GLY A 486 -5.43 -9.77 8.99
N LEU A 487 -5.74 -8.51 9.34
CA LEU A 487 -5.57 -8.01 10.71
C LEU A 487 -6.68 -8.49 11.64
N LEU A 488 -7.94 -8.54 11.18
CA LEU A 488 -9.07 -9.02 11.98
C LEU A 488 -8.87 -10.48 12.42
N LEU A 489 -8.26 -11.33 11.59
CA LEU A 489 -7.92 -12.71 11.95
C LEU A 489 -6.92 -12.79 13.09
N ILE A 490 -6.01 -11.82 13.22
CA ILE A 490 -5.04 -11.76 14.32
C ILE A 490 -5.75 -11.41 15.65
N VAL A 491 -6.74 -10.51 15.60
CA VAL A 491 -7.50 -10.06 16.78
C VAL A 491 -8.60 -11.06 17.16
N TYR A 492 -9.07 -11.87 16.22
CA TYR A 492 -10.18 -12.80 16.45
C TYR A 492 -9.81 -13.92 17.44
N ARG A 493 -10.39 -13.87 18.63
CA ARG A 493 -10.08 -14.77 19.76
C ARG A 493 -10.12 -16.29 19.46
N PRO A 494 -11.04 -16.83 18.62
CA PRO A 494 -11.04 -18.24 18.25
C PRO A 494 -9.78 -18.68 17.49
N THR A 495 -9.07 -17.79 16.81
CA THR A 495 -7.80 -18.08 16.14
C THR A 495 -6.73 -18.58 17.14
N TRP A 496 -6.85 -18.23 18.41
CA TRP A 496 -5.91 -18.51 19.48
C TRP A 496 -6.31 -19.71 20.36
N LYS A 497 -7.57 -20.14 20.35
CA LYS A 497 -8.06 -21.30 21.05
C LYS A 497 -7.84 -22.55 20.20
N ASN A 498 -7.23 -23.55 20.77
CA ASN A 498 -6.86 -24.88 20.30
C ASN A 498 -7.54 -25.39 19.01
N GLY A 499 -6.66 -25.82 18.07
CA GLY A 499 -6.99 -26.87 17.10
C GLY A 499 -8.10 -26.52 16.11
N TRP A 500 -7.80 -25.66 15.12
CA TRP A 500 -8.58 -25.67 13.88
C TRP A 500 -8.29 -26.96 13.12
N THR A 501 -9.11 -27.95 13.35
CA THR A 501 -9.35 -29.07 12.41
C THR A 501 -10.44 -28.61 11.45
N TRP A 502 -10.04 -28.11 10.28
CA TRP A 502 -10.88 -27.98 9.08
C TRP A 502 -10.23 -28.75 7.96
#